data_8c3e9424ee7e47a4509a4d99deda6502
#
_entry.id   8c3e9424ee7e47a4509a4d99deda6502
#
_cell.length_a   1.000
_cell.length_b   1.000
_cell.length_c   1.000
_cell.angle_alpha   90.00
_cell.angle_beta   90.00
_cell.angle_gamma   90.00
#
_symmetry.space_group_name_H-M   'P 1'
#
loop_
_entity.id
_entity.type
_entity.pdbx_description
1 polymer ?
#
loop_
_entity_poly.entity_id
_entity_poly.type
_entity_poly.pdbx_seq_one_letter_code
_entity_poly.pdbx_strand_id
1 'polypeptide(L)'
;LDLQAVIDGYTLNLNITNTGSKAVTGKVDVKLPDGVVTDGSLSSSISVPAGATTTFKLDIRPDAQGMDKANPIVAGLEWEGKKKYTMCVLEMPPAISVHRLLYGHAPIVKYPVTIHNFSKTGTFPVTVKVFDRKKPGKALFSTSQNALCPTGSFSTLDFNLKVPAGTFDVEVSALGVTTTTQLGVGKAAGSVQAYPLDLNADGVMEYRLENDSVQVTLLATGARVIEYIVKSRNDNVLFKLWPEKSGDDKRPNRSWGYYPYGGFEDFLGQASMETHTVYDAELIKESGDYVQVRMSTDYYGNKLQKIFTLYGNSPLLEVRYALTFQNPEANVLGPQPILELGKVHGTEDVFITPTIGGNEEFRMRMEDYYGRALMIREGWNAGYDTKEDVAFVGAFPVSQPIFLHMWMNHPRNGDAHHYYVEFQPWTPIYQKSTMYFTYYLWGAGGSWEKSLDELKKRNLISTR
;
A
#
# COMPACT_ATOMS: atom_id res chain seq x y z
N LEU A 1 36.61 -16.77 15.17
CA LEU A 1 35.43 -15.98 15.61
C LEU A 1 34.38 -15.94 14.50
N ASP A 2 33.12 -16.02 14.88
CA ASP A 2 31.98 -15.71 13.99
C ASP A 2 31.40 -14.33 14.33
N LEU A 3 30.84 -13.62 13.34
CA LEU A 3 30.35 -12.27 13.48
C LEU A 3 29.02 -12.13 12.77
N GLN A 4 27.99 -11.70 13.50
CA GLN A 4 26.66 -11.44 12.99
C GLN A 4 26.17 -10.06 13.45
N ALA A 5 25.62 -9.26 12.54
CA ALA A 5 24.97 -8.00 12.84
C ALA A 5 23.45 -8.16 12.76
N VAL A 6 22.74 -7.67 13.78
CA VAL A 6 21.29 -7.68 13.84
C VAL A 6 20.83 -6.32 14.37
N ILE A 7 19.81 -5.74 13.77
CA ILE A 7 19.15 -4.52 14.27
C ILE A 7 17.88 -4.95 15.00
N ASP A 8 17.78 -4.53 16.26
CA ASP A 8 16.57 -4.65 17.07
C ASP A 8 16.09 -3.25 17.45
N GLY A 9 14.99 -2.84 16.83
CA GLY A 9 14.52 -1.45 16.90
C GLY A 9 15.57 -0.49 16.32
N TYR A 10 16.22 0.28 17.22
CA TYR A 10 17.31 1.22 16.88
C TYR A 10 18.62 0.84 17.56
N THR A 11 18.75 -0.40 18.02
CA THR A 11 20.00 -0.91 18.57
C THR A 11 20.64 -1.89 17.61
N LEU A 12 21.85 -1.56 17.18
CA LEU A 12 22.71 -2.48 16.47
C LEU A 12 23.33 -3.46 17.47
N ASN A 13 23.05 -4.74 17.32
CA ASN A 13 23.65 -5.84 18.09
C ASN A 13 24.65 -6.58 17.21
N LEU A 14 25.93 -6.53 17.58
CA LEU A 14 26.98 -7.34 16.95
C LEU A 14 27.25 -8.54 17.83
N ASN A 15 26.80 -9.70 17.42
CA ASN A 15 27.00 -10.97 18.09
C ASN A 15 28.30 -11.58 17.60
N ILE A 16 29.26 -11.75 18.52
CA ILE A 16 30.60 -12.32 18.24
C ILE A 16 30.70 -13.65 18.96
N THR A 17 30.74 -14.73 18.20
CA THR A 17 30.81 -16.10 18.75
C THR A 17 32.22 -16.63 18.61
N ASN A 18 32.79 -17.07 19.72
CA ASN A 18 34.09 -17.73 19.76
C ASN A 18 33.91 -19.25 19.79
N THR A 19 34.16 -19.92 18.68
CA THR A 19 34.09 -21.38 18.56
C THR A 19 35.41 -22.09 18.95
N GLY A 20 36.42 -21.31 19.35
CA GLY A 20 37.70 -21.82 19.77
C GLY A 20 37.75 -22.21 21.25
N SER A 21 38.87 -22.82 21.68
CA SER A 21 39.07 -23.29 23.04
C SER A 21 39.77 -22.28 23.97
N LYS A 22 40.11 -21.08 23.46
CA LYS A 22 40.76 -20.02 24.24
C LYS A 22 39.97 -18.71 24.10
N ALA A 23 39.97 -17.88 25.14
CA ALA A 23 39.43 -16.52 25.04
C ALA A 23 40.20 -15.70 24.01
N VAL A 24 39.52 -14.87 23.27
CA VAL A 24 40.07 -13.99 22.22
C VAL A 24 39.66 -12.54 22.50
N THR A 25 40.66 -11.66 22.42
CA THR A 25 40.40 -10.21 22.44
C THR A 25 40.49 -9.66 21.02
N GLY A 26 39.50 -8.87 20.62
CA GLY A 26 39.43 -8.23 19.32
C GLY A 26 38.99 -6.77 19.42
N LYS A 27 39.04 -6.09 18.30
CA LYS A 27 38.56 -4.72 18.13
C LYS A 27 37.38 -4.73 17.17
N VAL A 28 36.26 -4.23 17.63
CA VAL A 28 35.06 -3.93 16.79
C VAL A 28 35.20 -2.55 16.19
N ASP A 29 34.79 -2.38 14.93
CA ASP A 29 34.73 -1.11 14.24
C ASP A 29 33.43 -1.06 13.40
N VAL A 30 32.63 0.01 13.56
CA VAL A 30 31.32 0.17 12.90
C VAL A 30 31.39 1.37 11.96
N LYS A 31 30.96 1.18 10.73
CA LYS A 31 30.75 2.26 9.75
C LYS A 31 29.27 2.52 9.55
N LEU A 32 28.82 3.71 9.91
CA LEU A 32 27.47 4.17 9.65
C LEU A 32 27.43 4.90 8.31
N PRO A 33 26.35 4.73 7.51
CA PRO A 33 26.13 5.51 6.30
C PRO A 33 25.70 6.95 6.65
N ASP A 34 25.76 7.84 5.67
CA ASP A 34 25.25 9.20 5.80
C ASP A 34 23.75 9.18 6.15
N GLY A 35 23.38 9.96 7.17
CA GLY A 35 22.02 9.98 7.69
C GLY A 35 21.72 8.99 8.81
N VAL A 36 22.72 8.19 9.26
CA VAL A 36 22.60 7.38 10.47
C VAL A 36 23.66 7.87 11.47
N VAL A 37 23.21 8.23 12.67
CA VAL A 37 24.06 8.80 13.71
C VAL A 37 23.96 8.02 15.01
N THR A 38 24.98 8.16 15.87
CA THR A 38 25.05 7.55 17.20
C THR A 38 25.69 8.52 18.19
N ASP A 39 25.32 8.41 19.46
CA ASP A 39 26.04 9.05 20.57
C ASP A 39 27.07 8.08 21.20
N GLY A 40 27.08 6.81 20.76
CA GLY A 40 28.01 5.75 21.23
C GLY A 40 29.33 5.74 20.48
N SER A 41 30.28 4.95 20.96
CA SER A 41 31.58 4.75 20.28
C SER A 41 31.44 3.79 19.11
N LEU A 42 31.89 4.21 17.94
CA LEU A 42 31.94 3.39 16.72
C LEU A 42 33.03 2.31 16.77
N SER A 43 33.91 2.33 17.76
CA SER A 43 34.99 1.34 17.91
C SER A 43 35.16 0.97 19.39
N SER A 44 35.37 -0.31 19.65
CA SER A 44 35.54 -0.84 21.01
C SER A 44 36.37 -2.09 21.02
N SER A 45 37.20 -2.28 22.07
CA SER A 45 37.83 -3.56 22.36
C SER A 45 36.79 -4.47 23.01
N ILE A 46 36.81 -5.75 22.60
CA ILE A 46 35.87 -6.76 23.11
C ILE A 46 36.63 -8.06 23.40
N SER A 47 36.32 -8.67 24.53
CA SER A 47 36.87 -10.00 24.91
C SER A 47 35.73 -11.02 24.80
N VAL A 48 35.99 -12.11 24.09
CA VAL A 48 35.03 -13.21 23.85
C VAL A 48 35.58 -14.49 24.46
N PRO A 49 35.01 -15.00 25.56
CA PRO A 49 35.46 -16.25 26.19
C PRO A 49 35.35 -17.45 25.22
N ALA A 50 36.12 -18.51 25.52
CA ALA A 50 36.05 -19.75 24.75
C ALA A 50 34.63 -20.33 24.73
N GLY A 51 34.12 -20.71 23.57
CA GLY A 51 32.78 -21.29 23.39
C GLY A 51 31.61 -20.37 23.67
N ALA A 52 31.84 -19.06 23.84
CA ALA A 52 30.80 -18.10 24.21
C ALA A 52 30.47 -17.11 23.07
N THR A 53 29.34 -16.48 23.19
CA THR A 53 28.94 -15.31 22.39
C THR A 53 28.96 -14.07 23.26
N THR A 54 29.58 -13.00 22.78
CA THR A 54 29.57 -11.67 23.39
C THR A 54 28.92 -10.71 22.41
N THR A 55 28.01 -9.83 22.91
CA THR A 55 27.31 -8.85 22.09
C THR A 55 27.84 -7.46 22.35
N PHE A 56 28.32 -6.78 21.31
CA PHE A 56 28.53 -5.34 21.30
C PHE A 56 27.24 -4.64 20.90
N LYS A 57 26.79 -3.64 21.68
CA LYS A 57 25.57 -2.90 21.42
C LYS A 57 25.87 -1.45 21.11
N LEU A 58 25.19 -0.92 20.09
CA LEU A 58 25.31 0.47 19.67
C LEU A 58 23.93 1.02 19.33
N ASP A 59 23.48 2.03 20.07
CA ASP A 59 22.25 2.73 19.74
C ASP A 59 22.48 3.67 18.56
N ILE A 60 21.67 3.52 17.56
CA ILE A 60 21.72 4.26 16.30
C ILE A 60 20.37 4.95 16.05
N ARG A 61 20.38 6.06 15.33
CA ARG A 61 19.15 6.74 14.91
C ARG A 61 19.34 7.37 13.53
N PRO A 62 18.29 7.45 12.71
CA PRO A 62 18.36 8.22 11.47
C PRO A 62 18.21 9.72 11.79
N ASP A 63 18.88 10.54 11.01
CA ASP A 63 18.52 11.94 10.80
C ASP A 63 17.63 12.09 9.56
N ALA A 64 17.35 13.32 9.14
CA ALA A 64 16.49 13.58 7.97
C ALA A 64 17.02 12.94 6.67
N GLN A 65 18.34 12.76 6.53
CA GLN A 65 18.95 12.12 5.36
C GLN A 65 18.86 10.61 5.38
N GLY A 66 18.72 10.01 6.57
CA GLY A 66 18.56 8.57 6.76
C GLY A 66 17.13 8.06 6.59
N MET A 67 16.15 8.95 6.44
CA MET A 67 14.75 8.60 6.27
C MET A 67 14.40 8.23 4.82
N ASP A 68 13.34 7.43 4.65
CA ASP A 68 12.80 6.98 3.34
C ASP A 68 13.82 6.20 2.49
N LYS A 69 14.67 5.42 3.13
CA LYS A 69 15.68 4.61 2.44
C LYS A 69 16.20 3.43 3.29
N ALA A 70 16.87 2.52 2.62
CA ALA A 70 17.68 1.49 3.23
C ALA A 70 19.10 2.01 3.54
N ASN A 71 19.52 1.87 4.78
CA ASN A 71 20.81 2.35 5.27
C ASN A 71 21.71 1.16 5.60
N PRO A 72 22.70 0.78 4.75
CA PRO A 72 23.61 -0.31 5.02
C PRO A 72 24.62 0.07 6.12
N ILE A 73 24.69 -0.72 7.17
CA ILE A 73 25.63 -0.55 8.28
C ILE A 73 26.64 -1.69 8.19
N VAL A 74 27.91 -1.34 8.11
CA VAL A 74 29.02 -2.31 8.03
C VAL A 74 29.74 -2.37 9.38
N ALA A 75 29.92 -3.58 9.90
CA ALA A 75 30.70 -3.81 11.11
C ALA A 75 31.89 -4.74 10.82
N GLY A 76 33.04 -4.37 11.32
CA GLY A 76 34.27 -5.13 11.25
C GLY A 76 34.70 -5.64 12.62
N LEU A 77 35.35 -6.79 12.65
CA LEU A 77 36.02 -7.35 13.81
C LEU A 77 37.46 -7.69 13.42
N GLU A 78 38.43 -7.17 14.17
CA GLU A 78 39.86 -7.46 14.01
C GLU A 78 40.37 -8.16 15.24
N TRP A 79 41.07 -9.31 15.06
CA TRP A 79 41.73 -10.08 16.13
C TRP A 79 42.92 -10.84 15.58
N GLU A 80 44.00 -10.89 16.30
CA GLU A 80 45.21 -11.67 15.94
C GLU A 80 45.63 -11.49 14.47
N GLY A 81 45.56 -10.26 13.96
CA GLY A 81 45.88 -9.92 12.56
C GLY A 81 44.84 -10.36 11.52
N LYS A 82 43.72 -10.98 11.94
CA LYS A 82 42.62 -11.39 11.09
C LYS A 82 41.51 -10.32 11.10
N LYS A 83 40.78 -10.22 9.99
CA LYS A 83 39.62 -9.31 9.87
C LYS A 83 38.40 -10.06 9.32
N LYS A 84 37.24 -9.79 9.90
CA LYS A 84 35.94 -10.26 9.41
C LYS A 84 34.96 -9.08 9.36
N TYR A 85 34.11 -9.06 8.35
CA TYR A 85 33.08 -8.05 8.19
C TYR A 85 31.73 -8.71 8.14
N THR A 86 30.71 -7.95 8.59
CA THR A 86 29.30 -8.27 8.45
C THR A 86 28.55 -6.99 8.09
N MET A 87 27.36 -7.14 7.58
CA MET A 87 26.50 -6.02 7.22
C MET A 87 25.06 -6.31 7.67
N CYS A 88 24.36 -5.26 8.09
CA CYS A 88 22.91 -5.25 8.24
C CYS A 88 22.36 -3.97 7.62
N VAL A 89 21.06 -3.90 7.45
CA VAL A 89 20.38 -2.76 6.84
C VAL A 89 19.38 -2.19 7.82
N LEU A 90 19.45 -0.86 8.06
CA LEU A 90 18.44 -0.12 8.78
C LEU A 90 17.47 0.49 7.73
N GLU A 91 16.31 -0.11 7.60
CA GLU A 91 15.24 0.40 6.75
C GLU A 91 14.41 1.43 7.51
N MET A 92 14.22 2.60 6.92
CA MET A 92 13.55 3.70 7.57
C MET A 92 12.32 4.17 6.78
N PRO A 93 11.18 4.38 7.49
CA PRO A 93 9.99 4.94 6.88
C PRO A 93 10.22 6.40 6.42
N PRO A 94 9.32 6.94 5.58
CA PRO A 94 9.30 8.37 5.29
C PRO A 94 9.12 9.18 6.58
N ALA A 95 9.82 10.32 6.70
CA ALA A 95 9.62 11.26 7.83
C ALA A 95 8.18 11.82 7.84
N ILE A 96 7.56 11.94 6.66
CA ILE A 96 6.18 12.37 6.47
C ILE A 96 5.44 11.30 5.67
N SER A 97 4.44 10.68 6.28
CA SER A 97 3.50 9.77 5.61
C SER A 97 2.19 10.49 5.31
N VAL A 98 1.79 10.45 4.05
CA VAL A 98 0.57 11.04 3.51
C VAL A 98 0.04 10.21 2.34
N HIS A 99 -1.23 10.36 1.99
CA HIS A 99 -1.73 9.84 0.72
C HIS A 99 -1.02 10.57 -0.43
N ARG A 100 -0.26 9.84 -1.24
CA ARG A 100 0.49 10.40 -2.38
C ARG A 100 -0.42 10.80 -3.54
N LEU A 101 -1.60 10.19 -3.61
CA LEU A 101 -2.62 10.42 -4.61
C LEU A 101 -3.97 10.40 -3.90
N LEU A 102 -4.69 11.52 -3.90
CA LEU A 102 -5.95 11.66 -3.17
C LEU A 102 -7.03 12.31 -4.05
N TYR A 103 -8.27 11.87 -3.87
CA TYR A 103 -9.45 12.48 -4.45
C TYR A 103 -10.45 12.86 -3.37
N GLY A 104 -11.26 13.88 -3.63
CA GLY A 104 -12.34 14.29 -2.75
C GLY A 104 -13.31 15.27 -3.41
N HIS A 105 -14.32 15.70 -2.68
CA HIS A 105 -15.28 16.69 -3.15
C HIS A 105 -15.09 18.05 -2.45
N ALA A 106 -15.20 19.12 -3.23
CA ALA A 106 -15.26 20.48 -2.70
C ALA A 106 -16.47 20.64 -1.76
N PRO A 107 -16.43 21.54 -0.78
CA PRO A 107 -15.37 22.54 -0.55
C PRO A 107 -14.29 22.10 0.44
N ILE A 108 -14.39 20.92 1.05
CA ILE A 108 -13.45 20.45 2.11
C ILE A 108 -13.02 19.04 1.83
N VAL A 109 -11.70 18.84 1.76
CA VAL A 109 -11.08 17.50 1.67
C VAL A 109 -10.33 17.20 2.96
N LYS A 110 -10.64 16.09 3.61
CA LYS A 110 -9.88 15.57 4.76
C LYS A 110 -8.54 15.04 4.29
N TYR A 111 -7.47 15.46 4.97
CA TYR A 111 -6.10 15.14 4.59
C TYR A 111 -5.28 14.79 5.84
N PRO A 112 -5.13 13.49 6.16
CA PRO A 112 -4.32 13.05 7.28
C PRO A 112 -2.84 13.16 6.95
N VAL A 113 -2.05 13.57 7.93
CA VAL A 113 -0.59 13.66 7.87
C VAL A 113 -0.01 12.98 9.09
N THR A 114 0.86 12.01 8.90
CA THR A 114 1.63 11.39 9.99
C THR A 114 3.10 11.78 9.85
N ILE A 115 3.69 12.27 10.94
CA ILE A 115 5.13 12.50 11.03
C ILE A 115 5.79 11.42 11.90
N HIS A 116 6.97 10.95 11.50
CA HIS A 116 7.79 9.99 12.24
C HIS A 116 9.03 10.69 12.79
N ASN A 117 9.19 10.68 14.12
CA ASN A 117 10.31 11.34 14.78
C ASN A 117 11.27 10.33 15.39
N PHE A 118 12.48 10.28 14.89
CA PHE A 118 13.57 9.46 15.42
C PHE A 118 14.66 10.29 16.09
N SER A 119 14.50 11.61 16.11
CA SER A 119 15.32 12.58 16.82
C SER A 119 14.84 12.75 18.28
N LYS A 120 15.15 13.87 18.90
CA LYS A 120 14.69 14.17 20.27
C LYS A 120 13.19 14.45 20.30
N THR A 121 12.54 14.02 21.39
CA THR A 121 11.14 14.39 21.68
C THR A 121 10.95 15.89 21.55
N GLY A 122 9.92 16.30 20.84
CA GLY A 122 9.65 17.72 20.59
C GLY A 122 8.27 17.99 20.02
N THR A 123 7.98 19.26 19.90
CA THR A 123 6.80 19.76 19.18
C THR A 123 7.26 20.32 17.84
N PHE A 124 6.70 19.79 16.77
CA PHE A 124 7.12 20.11 15.40
C PHE A 124 5.98 20.75 14.63
N PRO A 125 6.22 21.89 13.95
CA PRO A 125 5.24 22.47 13.04
C PRO A 125 5.09 21.56 11.81
N VAL A 126 3.86 21.26 11.47
CA VAL A 126 3.45 20.56 10.24
C VAL A 126 2.67 21.54 9.39
N THR A 127 3.20 21.89 8.23
CA THR A 127 2.61 22.88 7.33
C THR A 127 2.12 22.18 6.06
N VAL A 128 0.87 22.46 5.68
CA VAL A 128 0.25 21.98 4.45
C VAL A 128 -0.08 23.16 3.55
N LYS A 129 0.39 23.13 2.30
CA LYS A 129 0.10 24.11 1.26
C LYS A 129 -0.48 23.43 0.04
N VAL A 130 -1.48 24.06 -0.58
CA VAL A 130 -2.13 23.57 -1.79
C VAL A 130 -1.89 24.55 -2.93
N PHE A 131 -1.42 24.03 -4.05
CA PHE A 131 -1.10 24.77 -5.26
C PHE A 131 -1.97 24.32 -6.42
N ASP A 132 -2.55 25.28 -7.16
CA ASP A 132 -3.27 24.98 -8.39
C ASP A 132 -2.27 24.60 -9.50
N ARG A 133 -2.40 23.39 -10.06
CA ARG A 133 -1.51 22.91 -11.14
C ARG A 133 -1.57 23.77 -12.40
N LYS A 134 -2.69 24.46 -12.63
CA LYS A 134 -2.88 25.37 -13.77
C LYS A 134 -2.29 26.75 -13.52
N LYS A 135 -2.02 27.10 -12.25
CA LYS A 135 -1.48 28.42 -11.84
C LYS A 135 -0.44 28.24 -10.75
N PRO A 136 0.72 27.64 -11.08
CA PRO A 136 1.80 27.40 -10.11
C PRO A 136 2.38 28.72 -9.59
N GLY A 137 2.96 28.69 -8.39
CA GLY A 137 3.74 29.78 -7.82
C GLY A 137 3.16 30.41 -6.56
N LYS A 138 1.84 30.50 -6.39
CA LYS A 138 1.22 30.97 -5.15
C LYS A 138 0.30 29.90 -4.55
N ALA A 139 0.51 29.60 -3.27
CA ALA A 139 -0.39 28.70 -2.56
C ALA A 139 -1.81 29.25 -2.54
N LEU A 140 -2.78 28.45 -2.99
CA LEU A 140 -4.21 28.73 -2.91
C LEU A 140 -4.70 28.61 -1.46
N PHE A 141 -4.14 27.68 -0.73
CA PHE A 141 -4.49 27.39 0.67
C PHE A 141 -3.22 27.05 1.44
N SER A 142 -3.12 27.50 2.68
CA SER A 142 -2.01 27.17 3.58
C SER A 142 -2.52 27.09 5.01
N THR A 143 -2.09 26.08 5.73
CA THR A 143 -2.42 25.88 7.14
C THR A 143 -1.25 25.19 7.86
N SER A 144 -1.15 25.37 9.19
CA SER A 144 -0.14 24.71 10.00
C SER A 144 -0.73 24.28 11.34
N GLN A 145 -0.27 23.13 11.82
CA GLN A 145 -0.59 22.61 13.16
C GLN A 145 0.71 22.13 13.82
N ASN A 146 0.74 22.09 15.14
CA ASN A 146 1.88 21.56 15.88
C ASN A 146 1.60 20.13 16.31
N ALA A 147 2.54 19.23 16.05
CA ALA A 147 2.52 17.84 16.49
C ALA A 147 3.53 17.61 17.61
N LEU A 148 3.09 17.18 18.79
CA LEU A 148 3.96 16.60 19.80
C LEU A 148 4.32 15.18 19.37
N CYS A 149 5.60 14.92 19.16
CA CYS A 149 6.07 13.61 18.70
C CYS A 149 7.28 13.15 19.54
N PRO A 150 7.12 12.09 20.36
CA PRO A 150 8.21 11.48 21.11
C PRO A 150 9.27 10.87 20.18
N THR A 151 10.48 10.70 20.69
CA THR A 151 11.57 9.98 20.02
C THR A 151 11.16 8.54 19.72
N GLY A 152 11.43 8.07 18.49
CA GLY A 152 11.10 6.71 18.05
C GLY A 152 9.60 6.45 17.88
N SER A 153 8.79 7.51 17.75
CA SER A 153 7.34 7.43 17.63
C SER A 153 6.82 8.21 16.43
N PHE A 154 5.51 8.23 16.26
CA PHE A 154 4.83 9.01 15.22
C PHE A 154 3.64 9.77 15.82
N SER A 155 3.22 10.80 15.11
CA SER A 155 2.05 11.62 15.47
C SER A 155 1.25 11.93 14.21
N THR A 156 -0.07 11.74 14.28
CA THR A 156 -1.00 11.99 13.18
C THR A 156 -1.81 13.25 13.43
N LEU A 157 -1.92 14.09 12.44
CA LEU A 157 -2.74 15.31 12.41
C LEU A 157 -3.74 15.23 11.25
N ASP A 158 -4.97 15.66 11.49
CA ASP A 158 -6.00 15.76 10.48
C ASP A 158 -6.15 17.21 10.00
N PHE A 159 -5.97 17.42 8.70
CA PHE A 159 -6.16 18.71 8.05
C PHE A 159 -7.45 18.73 7.24
N ASN A 160 -8.16 19.87 7.25
CA ASN A 160 -9.30 20.14 6.40
C ASN A 160 -8.86 21.13 5.31
N LEU A 161 -8.59 20.62 4.12
CA LEU A 161 -8.17 21.44 2.98
C LEU A 161 -9.40 22.11 2.36
N LYS A 162 -9.49 23.44 2.47
CA LYS A 162 -10.58 24.25 1.90
C LYS A 162 -10.21 24.67 0.49
N VAL A 163 -10.64 23.91 -0.51
CA VAL A 163 -10.28 24.12 -1.92
C VAL A 163 -11.50 23.95 -2.84
N PRO A 164 -11.54 24.67 -3.97
CA PRO A 164 -12.58 24.48 -4.99
C PRO A 164 -12.35 23.17 -5.76
N ALA A 165 -13.30 22.82 -6.63
CA ALA A 165 -13.07 21.75 -7.60
C ALA A 165 -11.92 22.10 -8.56
N GLY A 166 -11.01 21.14 -8.81
CA GLY A 166 -9.82 21.36 -9.61
C GLY A 166 -8.76 20.27 -9.42
N THR A 167 -7.57 20.55 -9.93
CA THR A 167 -6.40 19.66 -9.82
C THR A 167 -5.25 20.39 -9.13
N PHE A 168 -4.70 19.79 -8.09
CA PHE A 168 -3.77 20.45 -7.18
C PHE A 168 -2.55 19.58 -6.89
N ASP A 169 -1.44 20.25 -6.53
CA ASP A 169 -0.34 19.66 -5.82
C ASP A 169 -0.40 20.11 -4.35
N VAL A 170 -0.18 19.17 -3.44
CA VAL A 170 -0.16 19.44 -1.99
C VAL A 170 1.26 19.25 -1.48
N GLU A 171 1.82 20.31 -0.93
CA GLU A 171 3.13 20.31 -0.28
C GLU A 171 2.95 20.19 1.23
N VAL A 172 3.60 19.20 1.83
CA VAL A 172 3.60 18.98 3.28
C VAL A 172 5.03 19.10 3.78
N SER A 173 5.26 19.99 4.72
CA SER A 173 6.58 20.25 5.31
C SER A 173 6.55 19.99 6.81
N ALA A 174 7.48 19.20 7.31
CA ALA A 174 7.72 18.93 8.73
C ALA A 174 9.15 18.38 8.94
N LEU A 175 9.69 18.48 10.14
CA LEU A 175 10.98 17.86 10.50
C LEU A 175 12.16 18.24 9.56
N GLY A 176 12.09 19.40 8.90
CA GLY A 176 13.11 19.82 7.94
C GLY A 176 13.03 19.21 6.55
N VAL A 177 12.00 18.37 6.28
CA VAL A 177 11.76 17.78 4.96
C VAL A 177 10.42 18.23 4.38
N THR A 178 10.29 18.11 3.08
CA THR A 178 9.06 18.44 2.36
C THR A 178 8.73 17.32 1.39
N THR A 179 7.45 16.95 1.34
CA THR A 179 6.91 16.00 0.37
C THR A 179 5.80 16.63 -0.44
N THR A 180 5.70 16.28 -1.72
CA THR A 180 4.64 16.75 -2.63
C THR A 180 3.76 15.59 -3.04
N THR A 181 2.44 15.83 -3.06
CA THR A 181 1.44 14.82 -3.42
C THR A 181 0.42 15.39 -4.40
N GLN A 182 -0.36 14.52 -5.03
CA GLN A 182 -1.40 14.91 -5.98
C GLN A 182 -2.77 14.89 -5.31
N LEU A 183 -3.59 15.92 -5.60
CA LEU A 183 -4.96 16.03 -5.13
C LEU A 183 -5.88 16.38 -6.29
N GLY A 184 -6.86 15.52 -6.55
CA GLY A 184 -8.02 15.82 -7.39
C GLY A 184 -9.20 16.24 -6.53
N VAL A 185 -9.92 17.28 -6.93
CA VAL A 185 -11.12 17.71 -6.22
C VAL A 185 -12.27 17.85 -7.21
N GLY A 186 -13.29 17.02 -7.04
CA GLY A 186 -14.51 17.05 -7.82
C GLY A 186 -15.55 17.98 -7.24
N LYS A 187 -16.61 18.23 -8.02
CA LYS A 187 -17.83 18.83 -7.51
C LYS A 187 -18.73 17.73 -6.97
N ALA A 188 -19.38 18.00 -5.83
CA ALA A 188 -20.46 17.17 -5.34
C ALA A 188 -21.57 17.11 -6.40
N ALA A 189 -21.87 15.90 -6.87
CA ALA A 189 -22.89 15.68 -7.90
C ALA A 189 -23.34 14.21 -7.93
N GLY A 190 -24.51 13.98 -8.50
CA GLY A 190 -25.11 12.66 -8.60
C GLY A 190 -25.67 12.16 -7.28
N SER A 191 -26.13 10.92 -7.29
CA SER A 191 -26.69 10.23 -6.14
C SER A 191 -26.12 8.84 -6.04
N VAL A 192 -25.77 8.43 -4.83
CA VAL A 192 -25.28 7.09 -4.52
C VAL A 192 -25.85 6.67 -3.17
N GLN A 193 -26.08 5.40 -2.99
CA GLN A 193 -26.53 4.80 -1.73
C GLN A 193 -25.65 3.62 -1.33
N ALA A 194 -25.56 3.39 -0.03
CA ALA A 194 -24.92 2.24 0.57
C ALA A 194 -25.82 1.64 1.62
N TYR A 195 -25.88 0.30 1.67
CA TYR A 195 -26.69 -0.45 2.61
C TYR A 195 -26.13 -1.85 2.85
N PRO A 196 -26.36 -2.42 4.05
CA PRO A 196 -26.02 -3.80 4.33
C PRO A 196 -27.03 -4.74 3.66
N LEU A 197 -26.56 -5.92 3.24
CA LEU A 197 -27.39 -7.01 2.77
C LEU A 197 -26.70 -8.34 3.12
N ASP A 198 -27.50 -9.41 3.20
CA ASP A 198 -27.03 -10.77 3.34
C ASP A 198 -27.18 -11.46 1.97
N LEU A 199 -26.09 -11.46 1.19
CA LEU A 199 -26.14 -11.85 -0.22
C LEU A 199 -26.41 -13.33 -0.45
N ASN A 200 -25.92 -14.18 0.43
CA ASN A 200 -26.00 -15.64 0.33
C ASN A 200 -26.82 -16.28 1.47
N ALA A 201 -27.51 -15.47 2.27
CA ALA A 201 -28.35 -15.89 3.41
C ALA A 201 -27.60 -16.70 4.47
N ASP A 202 -26.34 -16.33 4.78
CA ASP A 202 -25.51 -16.99 5.78
C ASP A 202 -25.44 -16.25 7.12
N GLY A 203 -26.10 -15.08 7.22
CA GLY A 203 -26.12 -14.23 8.39
C GLY A 203 -24.88 -13.34 8.54
N VAL A 204 -23.98 -13.34 7.57
CA VAL A 204 -22.90 -12.33 7.44
C VAL A 204 -23.37 -11.23 6.53
N MET A 205 -23.16 -9.99 6.93
CA MET A 205 -23.60 -8.85 6.12
C MET A 205 -22.49 -8.40 5.18
N GLU A 206 -22.80 -8.33 3.90
CA GLU A 206 -22.09 -7.57 2.91
C GLU A 206 -22.58 -6.12 2.91
N TYR A 207 -21.82 -5.24 2.22
CA TYR A 207 -22.18 -3.84 2.04
C TYR A 207 -22.27 -3.52 0.55
N ARG A 208 -23.47 -3.15 0.09
CA ARG A 208 -23.71 -2.71 -1.27
C ARG A 208 -23.55 -1.21 -1.37
N LEU A 209 -22.72 -0.74 -2.33
CA LEU A 209 -22.57 0.64 -2.73
C LEU A 209 -23.04 0.74 -4.18
N GLU A 210 -23.95 1.67 -4.46
CA GLU A 210 -24.63 1.67 -5.76
C GLU A 210 -24.99 3.07 -6.24
N ASN A 211 -24.66 3.36 -7.49
CA ASN A 211 -25.09 4.54 -8.25
C ASN A 211 -25.64 4.14 -9.63
N ASP A 212 -25.90 5.11 -10.50
CA ASP A 212 -26.43 4.84 -11.85
C ASP A 212 -25.44 4.05 -12.74
N SER A 213 -24.15 4.12 -12.47
CA SER A 213 -23.10 3.55 -13.32
C SER A 213 -22.69 2.15 -12.88
N VAL A 214 -22.53 1.94 -11.57
CA VAL A 214 -21.96 0.72 -11.02
C VAL A 214 -22.68 0.25 -9.75
N GLN A 215 -22.51 -1.03 -9.48
CA GLN A 215 -22.88 -1.70 -8.24
C GLN A 215 -21.65 -2.39 -7.69
N VAL A 216 -21.27 -2.05 -6.47
CA VAL A 216 -20.10 -2.58 -5.77
C VAL A 216 -20.55 -3.31 -4.52
N THR A 217 -20.03 -4.50 -4.27
CA THR A 217 -20.30 -5.27 -3.05
C THR A 217 -19.01 -5.48 -2.28
N LEU A 218 -19.04 -5.12 -1.02
CA LEU A 218 -17.92 -5.28 -0.09
C LEU A 218 -18.18 -6.42 0.87
N LEU A 219 -17.13 -7.16 1.22
CA LEU A 219 -17.14 -8.21 2.24
C LEU A 219 -16.19 -7.83 3.38
N ALA A 220 -16.64 -8.00 4.62
CA ALA A 220 -15.84 -7.71 5.81
C ALA A 220 -14.66 -8.67 6.00
N THR A 221 -14.79 -9.94 5.55
CA THR A 221 -13.66 -10.87 5.56
C THR A 221 -12.61 -10.45 4.54
N GLY A 222 -11.42 -10.08 5.02
CA GLY A 222 -10.34 -9.52 4.21
C GLY A 222 -10.55 -8.05 3.79
N ALA A 223 -11.67 -7.42 4.20
CA ALA A 223 -12.04 -6.06 3.80
C ALA A 223 -11.84 -5.85 2.30
N ARG A 224 -12.59 -6.57 1.47
CA ARG A 224 -12.42 -6.68 0.02
C ARG A 224 -13.64 -6.25 -0.77
N VAL A 225 -13.44 -5.96 -2.06
CA VAL A 225 -14.54 -5.81 -3.03
C VAL A 225 -14.74 -7.16 -3.71
N ILE A 226 -15.92 -7.75 -3.56
CA ILE A 226 -16.23 -9.07 -4.16
C ILE A 226 -16.99 -8.97 -5.48
N GLU A 227 -17.64 -7.84 -5.74
CA GLU A 227 -18.31 -7.52 -7.01
C GLU A 227 -18.09 -6.06 -7.38
N TYR A 228 -17.81 -5.83 -8.65
CA TYR A 228 -17.81 -4.51 -9.27
C TYR A 228 -18.52 -4.64 -10.62
N ILE A 229 -19.83 -4.40 -10.60
CA ILE A 229 -20.71 -4.59 -11.76
C ILE A 229 -20.83 -3.28 -12.53
N VAL A 230 -20.45 -3.29 -13.79
CA VAL A 230 -20.67 -2.20 -14.76
C VAL A 230 -22.10 -2.32 -15.28
N LYS A 231 -23.03 -1.49 -14.80
CA LYS A 231 -24.47 -1.62 -15.09
C LYS A 231 -24.81 -1.53 -16.57
N SER A 232 -24.10 -0.68 -17.33
CA SER A 232 -24.34 -0.51 -18.78
C SER A 232 -24.01 -1.75 -19.61
N ARG A 233 -23.24 -2.71 -19.06
CA ARG A 233 -22.87 -3.98 -19.69
C ARG A 233 -23.44 -5.18 -18.93
N ASN A 234 -23.98 -4.96 -17.74
CA ASN A 234 -24.39 -6.01 -16.80
C ASN A 234 -23.28 -7.05 -16.61
N ASP A 235 -22.07 -6.53 -16.36
CA ASP A 235 -20.84 -7.31 -16.29
C ASP A 235 -20.08 -7.01 -15.00
N ASN A 236 -19.67 -8.09 -14.29
CA ASN A 236 -18.78 -8.01 -13.15
C ASN A 236 -17.33 -8.12 -13.63
N VAL A 237 -16.57 -7.05 -13.57
CA VAL A 237 -15.18 -6.99 -14.07
C VAL A 237 -14.15 -7.66 -13.15
N LEU A 238 -14.59 -8.15 -11.99
CA LEU A 238 -13.73 -8.83 -11.03
C LEU A 238 -13.98 -10.33 -11.04
N PHE A 239 -12.91 -11.10 -11.03
CA PHE A 239 -13.00 -12.56 -10.82
C PHE A 239 -13.64 -12.86 -9.48
N LYS A 240 -14.55 -13.81 -9.46
CA LYS A 240 -15.33 -14.14 -8.27
C LYS A 240 -15.41 -15.64 -8.08
N LEU A 241 -14.76 -16.14 -7.04
CA LEU A 241 -15.01 -17.48 -6.51
C LEU A 241 -15.81 -17.31 -5.21
N TRP A 242 -17.12 -17.34 -5.32
CA TRP A 242 -18.04 -17.04 -4.24
C TRP A 242 -18.53 -18.31 -3.53
N PRO A 243 -18.66 -18.32 -2.22
CA PRO A 243 -19.23 -19.45 -1.51
C PRO A 243 -20.71 -19.66 -1.90
N GLU A 244 -21.05 -20.88 -2.23
CA GLU A 244 -22.43 -21.27 -2.59
C GLU A 244 -23.27 -21.63 -1.36
N LYS A 245 -22.61 -21.84 -0.20
CA LYS A 245 -23.27 -22.32 1.03
C LYS A 245 -23.14 -21.30 2.14
N SER A 246 -24.22 -21.21 2.94
CA SER A 246 -24.24 -20.38 4.15
C SER A 246 -23.06 -20.67 5.07
N GLY A 247 -22.38 -19.62 5.52
CA GLY A 247 -21.22 -19.67 6.41
C GLY A 247 -19.89 -20.02 5.74
N ASP A 248 -19.87 -20.23 4.44
CA ASP A 248 -18.63 -20.56 3.73
C ASP A 248 -17.70 -19.35 3.62
N ASP A 249 -18.23 -18.14 3.56
CA ASP A 249 -17.49 -16.87 3.57
C ASP A 249 -16.73 -16.57 4.89
N LYS A 250 -16.98 -17.38 5.93
CA LYS A 250 -16.25 -17.38 7.20
C LYS A 250 -15.09 -18.39 7.25
N ARG A 251 -14.96 -19.25 6.25
CA ARG A 251 -13.99 -20.34 6.26
C ARG A 251 -12.81 -20.04 5.34
N PRO A 252 -11.56 -20.20 5.82
CA PRO A 252 -10.41 -20.10 4.97
C PRO A 252 -10.38 -21.22 3.93
N ASN A 253 -10.07 -20.87 2.68
CA ASN A 253 -9.77 -21.86 1.64
C ASN A 253 -8.38 -22.45 1.87
N ARG A 254 -8.34 -23.67 2.37
CA ARG A 254 -7.08 -24.34 2.71
C ARG A 254 -6.23 -24.73 1.50
N SER A 255 -6.83 -24.82 0.31
CA SER A 255 -6.11 -25.24 -0.90
C SER A 255 -5.13 -24.20 -1.41
N TRP A 256 -5.48 -22.91 -1.30
CA TRP A 256 -4.72 -21.80 -1.83
C TRP A 256 -4.37 -20.73 -0.79
N GLY A 257 -4.80 -20.91 0.46
CA GLY A 257 -4.63 -19.91 1.50
C GLY A 257 -5.64 -18.77 1.44
N TYR A 258 -6.48 -18.69 0.43
CA TYR A 258 -7.46 -17.61 0.25
C TYR A 258 -8.88 -18.15 0.28
N TYR A 259 -9.74 -17.50 1.06
CA TYR A 259 -11.16 -17.74 1.02
C TYR A 259 -11.94 -16.60 1.70
N PRO A 260 -12.99 -16.07 1.07
CA PRO A 260 -13.32 -16.26 -0.33
C PRO A 260 -12.22 -15.71 -1.22
N TYR A 261 -12.01 -16.29 -2.41
CA TYR A 261 -10.99 -15.89 -3.35
C TYR A 261 -11.59 -15.01 -4.45
N GLY A 262 -10.82 -14.00 -4.91
CA GLY A 262 -11.24 -13.13 -5.98
C GLY A 262 -11.68 -11.74 -5.52
N GLY A 263 -12.03 -10.91 -6.48
CA GLY A 263 -12.42 -9.54 -6.27
C GLY A 263 -11.24 -8.56 -6.30
N PHE A 264 -11.34 -7.52 -5.50
CA PHE A 264 -10.22 -6.64 -5.17
C PHE A 264 -9.84 -6.90 -3.72
N GLU A 265 -8.69 -7.48 -3.52
CA GLU A 265 -8.16 -7.87 -2.22
C GLU A 265 -6.72 -7.35 -2.05
N ASP A 266 -6.05 -7.75 -0.98
CA ASP A 266 -4.68 -7.35 -0.72
C ASP A 266 -3.76 -8.56 -0.59
N PHE A 267 -2.58 -8.42 -1.17
CA PHE A 267 -1.44 -9.22 -0.78
C PHE A 267 -0.71 -8.48 0.35
N LEU A 268 -0.92 -8.91 1.60
CA LEU A 268 -0.27 -8.32 2.76
C LEU A 268 0.72 -9.33 3.37
N GLY A 269 2.00 -9.04 3.22
CA GLY A 269 3.07 -9.91 3.71
C GLY A 269 3.20 -11.20 2.90
N GLN A 270 3.56 -12.29 3.59
CA GLN A 270 3.67 -13.60 2.98
C GLN A 270 2.33 -14.32 3.02
N ALA A 271 1.92 -14.87 1.88
CA ALA A 271 0.75 -15.72 1.72
C ALA A 271 -0.62 -15.09 2.02
N SER A 272 -0.72 -13.76 2.08
CA SER A 272 -1.98 -13.01 2.21
C SER A 272 -2.96 -13.53 3.28
N MET A 273 -2.46 -13.98 4.42
CA MET A 273 -3.28 -14.56 5.49
C MET A 273 -4.26 -13.54 6.09
N GLU A 274 -4.00 -12.26 5.91
CA GLU A 274 -4.90 -11.18 6.29
C GLU A 274 -6.27 -11.26 5.60
N THR A 275 -6.34 -11.82 4.39
CA THR A 275 -7.60 -12.01 3.64
C THR A 275 -8.61 -12.90 4.36
N HIS A 276 -8.19 -13.66 5.35
CA HIS A 276 -9.08 -14.48 6.21
C HIS A 276 -9.54 -13.75 7.47
N THR A 277 -9.01 -12.56 7.73
CA THR A 277 -9.35 -11.78 8.92
C THR A 277 -10.69 -11.08 8.71
N VAL A 278 -11.59 -11.21 9.69
CA VAL A 278 -12.84 -10.45 9.69
C VAL A 278 -12.56 -9.06 10.23
N TYR A 279 -12.93 -8.04 9.48
CA TYR A 279 -12.83 -6.63 9.87
C TYR A 279 -14.13 -6.16 10.50
N ASP A 280 -14.02 -5.26 11.46
CA ASP A 280 -15.15 -4.48 11.93
C ASP A 280 -15.55 -3.47 10.85
N ALA A 281 -16.77 -3.59 10.34
CA ALA A 281 -17.28 -2.74 9.27
C ALA A 281 -18.27 -1.69 9.80
N GLU A 282 -18.10 -0.46 9.36
CA GLU A 282 -18.93 0.69 9.74
C GLU A 282 -19.38 1.46 8.51
N LEU A 283 -20.67 1.66 8.38
CA LEU A 283 -21.27 2.50 7.34
C LEU A 283 -21.21 3.96 7.78
N ILE A 284 -20.17 4.69 7.32
CA ILE A 284 -19.89 6.09 7.70
C ILE A 284 -20.89 7.05 7.06
N LYS A 285 -21.26 6.80 5.80
CA LYS A 285 -22.20 7.64 5.05
C LYS A 285 -23.01 6.77 4.10
N GLU A 286 -24.33 6.80 4.28
CA GLU A 286 -25.27 5.90 3.60
C GLU A 286 -25.79 6.44 2.26
N SER A 287 -25.79 7.75 2.07
CA SER A 287 -26.35 8.34 0.85
C SER A 287 -25.81 9.73 0.56
N GLY A 288 -26.04 10.23 -0.66
CA GLY A 288 -25.71 11.57 -1.11
C GLY A 288 -24.81 11.58 -2.34
N ASP A 289 -23.91 12.56 -2.42
CA ASP A 289 -22.97 12.73 -3.51
C ASP A 289 -21.79 11.74 -3.46
N TYR A 290 -21.59 11.09 -2.31
CA TYR A 290 -20.73 9.92 -2.10
C TYR A 290 -21.22 9.11 -0.90
N VAL A 291 -20.80 7.86 -0.83
CA VAL A 291 -21.01 6.97 0.32
C VAL A 291 -19.69 6.42 0.81
N GLN A 292 -19.63 6.04 2.09
CA GLN A 292 -18.40 5.51 2.68
C GLN A 292 -18.66 4.33 3.62
N VAL A 293 -17.88 3.28 3.46
CA VAL A 293 -17.75 2.16 4.40
C VAL A 293 -16.32 2.11 4.90
N ARG A 294 -16.14 2.07 6.23
CA ARG A 294 -14.86 1.86 6.89
C ARG A 294 -14.77 0.44 7.40
N MET A 295 -13.66 -0.23 7.14
CA MET A 295 -13.35 -1.54 7.67
C MET A 295 -12.03 -1.48 8.42
N SER A 296 -11.98 -1.97 9.66
CA SER A 296 -10.81 -1.88 10.54
C SER A 296 -10.59 -3.18 11.29
N THR A 297 -9.33 -3.53 11.52
CA THR A 297 -8.96 -4.69 12.35
C THR A 297 -7.62 -4.48 13.04
N ASP A 298 -7.38 -5.27 14.08
CA ASP A 298 -6.05 -5.50 14.64
C ASP A 298 -5.54 -6.86 14.15
N TYR A 299 -4.48 -6.83 13.35
CA TYR A 299 -3.85 -8.02 12.78
C TYR A 299 -2.48 -8.21 13.42
N TYR A 300 -2.40 -9.08 14.43
CA TYR A 300 -1.18 -9.32 15.22
C TYR A 300 -0.54 -8.04 15.79
N GLY A 301 -1.37 -7.12 16.32
CA GLY A 301 -0.93 -5.83 16.85
C GLY A 301 -0.69 -4.75 15.78
N ASN A 302 -0.90 -5.06 14.50
CA ASN A 302 -0.89 -4.10 13.41
C ASN A 302 -2.31 -3.57 13.16
N LYS A 303 -2.49 -2.26 13.21
CA LYS A 303 -3.79 -1.63 12.97
C LYS A 303 -4.00 -1.41 11.49
N LEU A 304 -4.95 -2.13 10.92
CA LEU A 304 -5.29 -2.05 9.49
C LEU A 304 -6.64 -1.37 9.34
N GLN A 305 -6.70 -0.33 8.50
CA GLN A 305 -7.94 0.36 8.18
C GLN A 305 -8.02 0.59 6.67
N LYS A 306 -9.18 0.28 6.11
CA LYS A 306 -9.57 0.58 4.72
C LYS A 306 -10.85 1.40 4.71
N ILE A 307 -10.91 2.42 3.86
CA ILE A 307 -12.12 3.23 3.65
C ILE A 307 -12.47 3.14 2.17
N PHE A 308 -13.63 2.57 1.90
CA PHE A 308 -14.19 2.46 0.56
C PHE A 308 -15.14 3.63 0.31
N THR A 309 -14.91 4.39 -0.76
CA THR A 309 -15.74 5.52 -1.14
C THR A 309 -16.22 5.37 -2.58
N LEU A 310 -17.53 5.33 -2.80
CA LEU A 310 -18.13 5.39 -4.13
C LEU A 310 -18.76 6.78 -4.32
N TYR A 311 -18.49 7.41 -5.47
CA TYR A 311 -18.97 8.75 -5.79
C TYR A 311 -20.24 8.71 -6.67
N GLY A 312 -21.20 9.60 -6.42
CA GLY A 312 -22.51 9.58 -7.05
C GLY A 312 -22.54 9.81 -8.55
N ASN A 313 -21.53 10.52 -9.09
CA ASN A 313 -21.49 10.96 -10.49
C ASN A 313 -20.48 10.19 -11.36
N SER A 314 -19.92 9.10 -10.86
CA SER A 314 -18.91 8.35 -11.61
C SER A 314 -18.81 6.90 -11.13
N PRO A 315 -18.25 6.00 -11.94
CA PRO A 315 -17.93 4.64 -11.50
C PRO A 315 -16.73 4.57 -10.55
N LEU A 316 -16.16 5.69 -10.14
CA LEU A 316 -14.96 5.76 -9.31
C LEU A 316 -15.19 5.18 -7.92
N LEU A 317 -14.58 4.04 -7.64
CA LEU A 317 -14.42 3.52 -6.28
C LEU A 317 -13.01 3.85 -5.79
N GLU A 318 -12.91 4.54 -4.68
CA GLU A 318 -11.66 4.83 -3.98
C GLU A 318 -11.51 3.88 -2.80
N VAL A 319 -10.33 3.28 -2.65
CA VAL A 319 -9.94 2.49 -1.49
C VAL A 319 -8.74 3.18 -0.82
N ARG A 320 -8.96 3.78 0.35
CA ARG A 320 -7.90 4.40 1.15
C ARG A 320 -7.44 3.45 2.23
N TYR A 321 -6.15 3.31 2.35
CA TYR A 321 -5.48 2.55 3.38
C TYR A 321 -4.84 3.47 4.41
N ALA A 322 -5.03 3.17 5.68
CA ALA A 322 -4.26 3.71 6.80
C ALA A 322 -3.78 2.52 7.63
N LEU A 323 -2.51 2.17 7.48
CA LEU A 323 -1.93 0.96 8.02
C LEU A 323 -0.84 1.32 9.01
N THR A 324 -0.97 0.91 10.28
CA THR A 324 0.03 1.14 11.32
C THR A 324 0.67 -0.19 11.68
N PHE A 325 1.95 -0.33 11.37
CA PHE A 325 2.72 -1.55 11.59
C PHE A 325 3.61 -1.42 12.82
N GLN A 326 3.41 -2.33 13.78
CA GLN A 326 4.24 -2.48 14.98
C GLN A 326 5.11 -3.72 14.92
N ASN A 327 4.60 -4.76 14.31
CA ASN A 327 5.20 -6.08 14.24
C ASN A 327 5.61 -6.45 12.80
N PRO A 328 6.61 -7.33 12.61
CA PRO A 328 7.15 -7.68 11.29
C PRO A 328 6.32 -8.71 10.51
N GLU A 329 5.07 -8.92 10.84
CA GLU A 329 4.21 -9.94 10.20
C GLU A 329 3.93 -9.66 8.72
N ALA A 330 4.04 -8.40 8.31
CA ALA A 330 3.90 -7.98 6.93
C ALA A 330 5.08 -7.12 6.51
N ASN A 331 5.63 -7.35 5.33
CA ASN A 331 6.75 -6.59 4.77
C ASN A 331 6.41 -5.92 3.43
N VAL A 332 5.26 -6.22 2.86
CA VAL A 332 4.79 -5.67 1.60
C VAL A 332 3.26 -5.57 1.58
N LEU A 333 2.76 -4.51 0.97
CA LEU A 333 1.36 -4.35 0.59
C LEU A 333 1.26 -4.42 -0.93
N GLY A 334 0.39 -5.27 -1.46
CA GLY A 334 0.05 -5.36 -2.87
C GLY A 334 -1.47 -5.41 -3.05
N PRO A 335 -2.16 -4.24 -3.12
CA PRO A 335 -3.56 -4.24 -3.51
C PRO A 335 -3.73 -4.87 -4.88
N GLN A 336 -4.64 -5.82 -4.99
CA GLN A 336 -4.75 -6.62 -6.21
C GLN A 336 -6.19 -6.70 -6.72
N PRO A 337 -6.51 -6.00 -7.82
CA PRO A 337 -7.66 -6.37 -8.61
C PRO A 337 -7.38 -7.69 -9.33
N ILE A 338 -8.27 -8.64 -9.13
CA ILE A 338 -8.29 -9.90 -9.84
C ILE A 338 -9.34 -9.77 -10.92
N LEU A 339 -8.91 -9.65 -12.18
CA LEU A 339 -9.76 -9.29 -13.29
C LEU A 339 -10.23 -10.52 -14.05
N GLU A 340 -11.53 -10.56 -14.31
CA GLU A 340 -12.21 -11.46 -15.23
C GLU A 340 -13.20 -10.61 -16.00
N LEU A 341 -12.92 -10.34 -17.27
CA LEU A 341 -13.69 -9.40 -18.07
C LEU A 341 -14.64 -10.12 -19.02
N GLY A 342 -15.82 -9.54 -19.19
CA GLY A 342 -16.81 -10.06 -20.11
C GLY A 342 -17.45 -11.39 -19.66
N LYS A 343 -18.26 -11.96 -20.55
CA LYS A 343 -19.00 -13.19 -20.28
C LYS A 343 -18.34 -14.42 -20.90
N VAL A 344 -17.40 -14.20 -21.81
CA VAL A 344 -16.67 -15.24 -22.51
C VAL A 344 -15.18 -14.93 -22.37
N HIS A 345 -14.48 -15.78 -21.65
CA HIS A 345 -13.04 -15.63 -21.41
C HIS A 345 -12.26 -16.08 -22.61
N GLY A 346 -11.44 -15.18 -23.16
CA GLY A 346 -10.75 -15.52 -24.36
C GLY A 346 -9.52 -14.65 -24.66
N THR A 347 -8.96 -14.90 -25.81
CA THR A 347 -7.81 -14.18 -26.33
C THR A 347 -8.14 -12.76 -26.81
N GLU A 348 -9.41 -12.39 -26.83
CA GLU A 348 -9.92 -11.05 -27.10
C GLU A 348 -9.61 -10.05 -26.01
N ASP A 349 -9.43 -10.52 -24.78
CA ASP A 349 -9.08 -9.67 -23.63
C ASP A 349 -7.67 -9.15 -23.76
N VAL A 350 -7.53 -7.85 -23.52
CA VAL A 350 -6.27 -7.13 -23.57
C VAL A 350 -5.97 -6.54 -22.19
N PHE A 351 -4.79 -6.80 -21.68
CA PHE A 351 -4.32 -6.21 -20.42
C PHE A 351 -3.14 -5.29 -20.71
N ILE A 352 -3.15 -4.08 -20.14
CA ILE A 352 -2.22 -3.03 -20.48
C ILE A 352 -1.54 -2.49 -19.23
N THR A 353 -0.23 -2.30 -19.29
CA THR A 353 0.58 -1.70 -18.22
C THR A 353 1.60 -0.71 -18.80
N PRO A 354 1.71 0.50 -18.25
CA PRO A 354 2.66 1.52 -18.70
C PRO A 354 4.04 1.27 -18.09
N THR A 355 4.85 0.45 -18.73
CA THR A 355 6.22 0.19 -18.29
C THR A 355 7.16 1.34 -18.66
N ILE A 356 8.40 1.33 -18.12
CA ILE A 356 9.45 2.30 -18.51
C ILE A 356 9.82 2.21 -20.00
N GLY A 357 9.54 1.06 -20.65
CA GLY A 357 9.76 0.86 -22.08
C GLY A 357 8.60 1.29 -22.98
N GLY A 358 7.46 1.71 -22.39
CA GLY A 358 6.23 2.05 -23.10
C GLY A 358 5.05 1.25 -22.55
N ASN A 359 3.89 1.36 -23.19
CA ASN A 359 2.76 0.52 -22.85
C ASN A 359 2.99 -0.90 -23.35
N GLU A 360 2.99 -1.86 -22.45
CA GLU A 360 3.00 -3.28 -22.79
C GLU A 360 1.56 -3.80 -22.79
N GLU A 361 1.22 -4.52 -23.85
CA GLU A 361 -0.05 -5.22 -24.00
C GLU A 361 0.18 -6.71 -23.77
N PHE A 362 -0.71 -7.29 -22.99
CA PHE A 362 -0.75 -8.72 -22.70
C PHE A 362 -2.09 -9.27 -23.17
N ARG A 363 -2.05 -10.38 -23.86
CA ARG A 363 -3.25 -11.15 -24.20
C ARG A 363 -3.12 -12.52 -23.60
N MET A 364 -4.17 -12.99 -22.94
CA MET A 364 -4.18 -14.34 -22.43
C MET A 364 -4.19 -15.32 -23.58
N ARG A 365 -3.35 -16.34 -23.47
CA ARG A 365 -3.31 -17.46 -24.40
C ARG A 365 -3.77 -18.69 -23.66
N MET A 366 -4.37 -19.62 -24.42
CA MET A 366 -4.66 -20.94 -23.87
C MET A 366 -3.41 -21.55 -23.24
N GLU A 367 -3.51 -22.05 -22.01
CA GLU A 367 -2.43 -22.67 -21.23
C GLU A 367 -1.36 -21.70 -20.66
N ASP A 368 -1.55 -20.39 -20.76
CA ASP A 368 -0.65 -19.44 -20.14
C ASP A 368 -0.85 -19.44 -18.62
N TYR A 369 0.26 -19.57 -17.91
CA TYR A 369 0.34 -19.49 -16.46
C TYR A 369 1.69 -18.89 -16.10
N TYR A 370 1.74 -17.61 -15.77
CA TYR A 370 2.99 -16.95 -15.44
C TYR A 370 2.82 -15.66 -14.67
N GLY A 371 3.86 -15.31 -13.90
CA GLY A 371 4.00 -14.03 -13.24
C GLY A 371 5.13 -13.20 -13.82
N ARG A 372 4.98 -11.88 -13.79
CA ARG A 372 6.01 -10.93 -14.21
C ARG A 372 6.12 -9.78 -13.22
N ALA A 373 7.36 -9.37 -12.93
CA ALA A 373 7.64 -8.12 -12.24
C ALA A 373 7.92 -7.03 -13.29
N LEU A 374 7.13 -5.96 -13.27
CA LEU A 374 7.16 -4.90 -14.27
C LEU A 374 7.58 -3.59 -13.64
N MET A 375 8.57 -2.92 -14.22
CA MET A 375 8.95 -1.57 -13.85
C MET A 375 8.05 -0.57 -14.56
N ILE A 376 7.19 0.09 -13.79
CA ILE A 376 6.14 0.97 -14.31
C ILE A 376 6.57 2.43 -14.34
N ARG A 377 6.12 3.16 -15.34
CA ARG A 377 6.32 4.60 -15.54
C ARG A 377 5.20 5.44 -14.95
N GLU A 378 3.98 4.94 -15.03
CA GLU A 378 2.76 5.60 -14.57
C GLU A 378 2.00 4.67 -13.64
N GLY A 379 1.30 5.21 -12.66
CA GLY A 379 0.57 4.47 -11.64
C GLY A 379 -0.82 4.03 -12.11
N TRP A 380 -0.88 3.15 -13.13
CA TRP A 380 -2.13 2.54 -13.57
C TRP A 380 -1.90 1.19 -14.24
N ASN A 381 -2.95 0.43 -14.33
CA ASN A 381 -3.08 -0.79 -15.14
C ASN A 381 -4.50 -0.87 -15.71
N ALA A 382 -4.69 -1.55 -16.81
CA ALA A 382 -5.99 -1.69 -17.44
C ALA A 382 -6.24 -3.11 -17.94
N GLY A 383 -7.52 -3.48 -17.99
CA GLY A 383 -8.05 -4.62 -18.73
C GLY A 383 -9.17 -4.15 -19.65
N TYR A 384 -9.30 -4.77 -20.81
CA TYR A 384 -10.33 -4.46 -21.79
C TYR A 384 -10.79 -5.71 -22.53
N ASP A 385 -12.06 -6.04 -22.41
CA ASP A 385 -12.72 -7.00 -23.26
C ASP A 385 -13.20 -6.29 -24.53
N THR A 386 -12.59 -6.65 -25.66
CA THR A 386 -12.87 -6.01 -26.95
C THR A 386 -14.21 -6.44 -27.56
N LYS A 387 -14.77 -7.56 -27.11
CA LYS A 387 -16.01 -8.14 -27.59
C LYS A 387 -17.22 -7.61 -26.85
N GLU A 388 -17.17 -7.56 -25.53
CA GLU A 388 -18.24 -7.05 -24.68
C GLU A 388 -18.14 -5.53 -24.48
N ASP A 389 -17.06 -4.89 -24.98
CA ASP A 389 -16.78 -3.46 -24.88
C ASP A 389 -16.86 -2.95 -23.44
N VAL A 390 -16.17 -3.65 -22.55
CA VAL A 390 -16.06 -3.32 -21.14
C VAL A 390 -14.59 -3.15 -20.74
N ALA A 391 -14.29 -2.10 -19.98
CA ALA A 391 -12.96 -1.80 -19.50
C ALA A 391 -12.91 -1.68 -17.99
N PHE A 392 -11.78 -2.07 -17.43
CA PHE A 392 -11.35 -1.79 -16.08
C PHE A 392 -10.04 -1.01 -16.11
N VAL A 393 -9.91 0.03 -15.27
CA VAL A 393 -8.64 0.74 -15.02
C VAL A 393 -8.44 0.84 -13.53
N GLY A 394 -7.30 0.31 -13.05
CA GLY A 394 -6.80 0.53 -11.71
C GLY A 394 -5.82 1.70 -11.70
N ALA A 395 -5.87 2.57 -10.68
CA ALA A 395 -4.90 3.66 -10.53
C ALA A 395 -4.38 3.76 -9.09
N PHE A 396 -3.09 4.07 -8.95
CA PHE A 396 -2.39 4.09 -7.66
C PHE A 396 -1.18 5.03 -7.72
N PRO A 397 -0.60 5.43 -6.57
CA PRO A 397 0.59 6.29 -6.55
C PRO A 397 1.83 5.52 -7.01
N VAL A 398 2.38 5.85 -8.19
CA VAL A 398 3.53 5.14 -8.78
C VAL A 398 4.84 5.28 -7.98
N SER A 399 4.93 6.28 -7.11
CA SER A 399 6.13 6.54 -6.31
C SER A 399 6.29 5.61 -5.11
N GLN A 400 5.27 4.85 -4.73
CA GLN A 400 5.30 3.97 -3.56
C GLN A 400 5.69 2.52 -3.90
N PRO A 401 5.16 1.87 -4.95
CA PRO A 401 5.55 0.51 -5.30
C PRO A 401 6.99 0.42 -5.80
N ILE A 402 7.65 -0.67 -5.45
CA ILE A 402 8.96 -1.04 -6.01
C ILE A 402 8.78 -1.48 -7.47
N PHE A 403 7.78 -2.32 -7.71
CA PHE A 403 7.39 -2.84 -9.02
C PHE A 403 5.89 -3.20 -9.03
N LEU A 404 5.35 -3.41 -10.22
CA LEU A 404 4.04 -4.03 -10.42
C LEU A 404 4.23 -5.52 -10.69
N HIS A 405 3.69 -6.38 -9.83
CA HIS A 405 3.59 -7.79 -10.10
C HIS A 405 2.32 -8.05 -10.91
N MET A 406 2.46 -8.70 -12.04
CA MET A 406 1.35 -9.20 -12.83
C MET A 406 1.33 -10.72 -12.74
N TRP A 407 0.18 -11.28 -12.46
CA TRP A 407 -0.05 -12.71 -12.46
C TRP A 407 -1.18 -13.05 -13.43
N MET A 408 -0.96 -14.06 -14.24
CA MET A 408 -1.91 -14.49 -15.23
C MET A 408 -2.19 -15.97 -15.03
N ASN A 409 -3.45 -16.32 -14.85
CA ASN A 409 -3.90 -17.69 -14.69
C ASN A 409 -4.94 -18.05 -15.74
N HIS A 410 -4.64 -19.02 -16.57
CA HIS A 410 -5.56 -19.63 -17.51
C HIS A 410 -5.78 -21.09 -17.13
N PRO A 411 -7.02 -21.57 -17.03
CA PRO A 411 -7.26 -22.95 -16.63
C PRO A 411 -6.67 -23.92 -17.62
N ARG A 412 -5.88 -24.85 -17.11
CA ARG A 412 -5.47 -26.02 -17.85
C ARG A 412 -6.58 -27.07 -17.80
N ASN A 413 -6.83 -27.79 -18.89
CA ASN A 413 -7.71 -28.93 -18.95
C ASN A 413 -9.20 -28.65 -18.64
N GLY A 414 -9.73 -27.51 -19.04
CA GLY A 414 -11.17 -27.22 -18.95
C GLY A 414 -11.69 -26.87 -17.55
N ASP A 415 -10.79 -26.55 -16.61
CA ASP A 415 -11.19 -25.96 -15.34
C ASP A 415 -11.53 -24.48 -15.55
N ALA A 416 -12.78 -24.20 -15.90
CA ALA A 416 -13.29 -22.87 -16.22
C ALA A 416 -13.30 -21.88 -15.05
N HIS A 417 -12.92 -22.33 -13.84
CA HIS A 417 -13.06 -21.53 -12.61
C HIS A 417 -11.82 -20.70 -12.25
N HIS A 418 -10.79 -20.67 -13.06
CA HIS A 418 -9.52 -20.01 -12.73
C HIS A 418 -8.93 -19.15 -13.83
N TYR A 419 -9.78 -18.55 -14.68
CA TYR A 419 -9.37 -17.56 -15.65
C TYR A 419 -9.33 -16.17 -15.00
N TYR A 420 -8.14 -15.59 -14.83
CA TYR A 420 -8.01 -14.23 -14.29
C TYR A 420 -6.63 -13.64 -14.52
N VAL A 421 -6.55 -12.32 -14.43
CA VAL A 421 -5.30 -11.56 -14.37
C VAL A 421 -5.29 -10.69 -13.12
N GLU A 422 -4.18 -10.72 -12.39
CA GLU A 422 -3.94 -9.89 -11.20
C GLU A 422 -2.90 -8.83 -11.50
N PHE A 423 -3.10 -7.64 -10.94
CA PHE A 423 -2.11 -6.59 -10.92
C PHE A 423 -1.85 -6.13 -9.48
N GLN A 424 -0.63 -6.27 -9.02
CA GLN A 424 -0.25 -6.01 -7.63
C GLN A 424 0.87 -4.97 -7.58
N PRO A 425 0.62 -3.70 -7.25
CA PRO A 425 1.66 -2.70 -6.99
C PRO A 425 2.32 -2.97 -5.63
N TRP A 426 3.43 -3.70 -5.63
CA TRP A 426 4.12 -4.13 -4.42
C TRP A 426 4.85 -2.98 -3.76
N THR A 427 4.33 -2.56 -2.61
CA THR A 427 4.78 -1.41 -1.83
C THR A 427 5.39 -1.86 -0.52
N PRO A 428 6.64 -1.44 -0.18
CA PRO A 428 7.30 -1.86 1.04
C PRO A 428 6.59 -1.30 2.28
N ILE A 429 6.57 -2.10 3.34
CA ILE A 429 6.04 -1.76 4.65
C ILE A 429 7.20 -1.60 5.62
N TYR A 430 7.21 -0.52 6.39
CA TYR A 430 8.19 -0.25 7.42
C TYR A 430 7.60 -0.47 8.81
N GLN A 431 8.35 -1.16 9.68
CA GLN A 431 7.96 -1.34 11.08
C GLN A 431 7.92 0.00 11.83
N LYS A 432 7.10 0.06 12.87
CA LYS A 432 6.91 1.24 13.74
C LYS A 432 6.55 2.50 12.96
N SER A 433 5.74 2.31 11.92
CA SER A 433 5.30 3.40 11.05
C SER A 433 3.82 3.32 10.72
N THR A 434 3.27 4.45 10.28
CA THR A 434 1.97 4.51 9.60
C THR A 434 2.20 4.73 8.11
N MET A 435 1.58 3.90 7.30
CA MET A 435 1.59 3.98 5.86
C MET A 435 0.22 4.39 5.35
N TYR A 436 0.18 5.33 4.43
CA TYR A 436 -1.01 5.67 3.64
C TYR A 436 -0.82 5.20 2.21
N PHE A 437 -1.84 4.52 1.70
CA PHE A 437 -1.91 4.13 0.30
C PHE A 437 -3.31 4.43 -0.23
N THR A 438 -3.48 4.58 -1.54
CA THR A 438 -4.79 4.76 -2.16
C THR A 438 -4.81 3.99 -3.47
N TYR A 439 -5.86 3.22 -3.67
CA TYR A 439 -6.14 2.54 -4.93
C TYR A 439 -7.49 3.01 -5.48
N TYR A 440 -7.56 3.25 -6.76
CA TYR A 440 -8.78 3.64 -7.47
C TYR A 440 -9.17 2.57 -8.46
N LEU A 441 -10.44 2.17 -8.43
CA LEU A 441 -11.04 1.24 -9.37
C LEU A 441 -12.02 2.01 -10.25
N TRP A 442 -11.92 1.80 -11.56
CA TRP A 442 -12.80 2.41 -12.54
C TRP A 442 -13.21 1.36 -13.57
N GLY A 443 -14.46 0.90 -13.53
CA GLY A 443 -15.06 0.01 -14.53
C GLY A 443 -16.11 0.74 -15.35
N ALA A 444 -16.06 0.65 -16.67
CA ALA A 444 -17.01 1.31 -17.55
C ALA A 444 -17.17 0.58 -18.89
N GLY A 445 -18.30 0.79 -19.56
CA GLY A 445 -18.44 0.45 -20.96
C GLY A 445 -17.61 1.37 -21.83
N GLY A 446 -17.08 0.82 -22.95
CA GLY A 446 -16.15 1.51 -23.85
C GLY A 446 -14.69 1.19 -23.59
N SER A 447 -13.80 1.78 -24.38
CA SER A 447 -12.38 1.45 -24.34
C SER A 447 -11.68 1.92 -23.06
N TRP A 448 -10.59 1.24 -22.71
CA TRP A 448 -9.77 1.58 -21.54
C TRP A 448 -9.14 2.98 -21.63
N GLU A 449 -8.83 3.48 -22.84
CA GLU A 449 -8.26 4.81 -23.00
C GLU A 449 -9.23 5.90 -22.54
N LYS A 450 -10.54 5.74 -22.82
CA LYS A 450 -11.57 6.68 -22.34
C LYS A 450 -11.62 6.69 -20.81
N SER A 451 -11.57 5.52 -20.19
CA SER A 451 -11.54 5.38 -18.74
C SER A 451 -10.28 6.01 -18.12
N LEU A 452 -9.11 5.78 -18.74
CA LEU A 452 -7.84 6.39 -18.33
C LEU A 452 -7.87 7.91 -18.45
N ASP A 453 -8.46 8.46 -19.52
CA ASP A 453 -8.59 9.91 -19.71
C ASP A 453 -9.49 10.54 -18.63
N GLU A 454 -10.53 9.85 -18.19
CA GLU A 454 -11.36 10.30 -17.08
C GLU A 454 -10.60 10.35 -15.75
N LEU A 455 -9.73 9.40 -15.49
CA LEU A 455 -8.84 9.42 -14.32
C LEU A 455 -7.77 10.52 -14.42
N LYS A 456 -7.20 10.75 -15.60
CA LYS A 456 -6.28 11.88 -15.85
C LYS A 456 -6.93 13.24 -15.58
N LYS A 457 -8.15 13.46 -16.05
CA LYS A 457 -8.92 14.69 -15.80
C LYS A 457 -9.14 14.96 -14.31
N ARG A 458 -9.20 13.89 -13.50
CA ARG A 458 -9.35 13.95 -12.04
C ARG A 458 -8.03 14.05 -11.29
N ASN A 459 -6.89 14.13 -12.00
CA ASN A 459 -5.54 14.12 -11.42
C ASN A 459 -5.22 12.82 -10.65
N LEU A 460 -5.73 11.68 -11.12
CA LEU A 460 -5.58 10.38 -10.48
C LEU A 460 -4.54 9.47 -11.15
N ILE A 461 -3.80 9.98 -12.12
CA ILE A 461 -2.67 9.26 -12.71
C ILE A 461 -1.38 9.94 -12.27
N SER A 462 -0.55 9.18 -11.57
CA SER A 462 0.78 9.62 -11.13
C SER A 462 1.85 9.12 -12.10
N THR A 463 2.89 9.92 -12.29
CA THR A 463 4.07 9.59 -13.13
C THR A 463 5.33 9.61 -12.28
N ARG A 464 6.31 8.77 -12.63
CA ARG A 464 7.66 8.81 -12.05
C ARG A 464 8.46 9.98 -12.61
#